data_089098843838326054306eb8055f5c51
#
_entry.id   089098843838326054306eb8055f5c51
#
_cell.length_a   1.000
_cell.length_b   1.000
_cell.length_c   1.000
_cell.angle_alpha   90.00
_cell.angle_beta   90.00
_cell.angle_gamma   90.00
#
_symmetry.space_group_name_H-M   'P 1'
#
loop_
_entity.id
_entity.type
_entity.pdbx_description
1 polymer ?
#
loop_
_entity_poly.entity_id
_entity_poly.type
_entity_poly.pdbx_seq_one_letter_code
_entity_poly.pdbx_strand_id
1 'polypeptide(L)'
;MKILDYFKELTGITLHIKPSVAHNKIQIFCDKVGIKKDDLLNVLHSNPSIRQKFIDYLTTNETFFFREFHQIKEMISLIDKTKHIDILSLPSSSGEEAYSIAIALLEENFTNFKIVGIDINNEMIFKAKKGIYTKNKLRNFPPHLISKYFSVDNKYILNNQPKSFVTFKQLNLFDNAIYSIGKFDFIFCRNLFIYFDKETKNKAKNILEKLKKDNNSKIFFGHADLF
;
A
#
# COMPACT_ATOMS: atom_id res chain seq x y z
N MET A 1 -25.66 -4.87 6.32
CA MET A 1 -24.86 -5.36 7.45
C MET A 1 -24.01 -6.54 7.00
N LYS A 2 -24.55 -7.69 6.64
CA LYS A 2 -23.78 -8.90 6.22
C LYS A 2 -22.68 -8.67 5.16
N ILE A 3 -22.90 -7.80 4.16
CA ILE A 3 -21.91 -7.54 3.10
C ILE A 3 -20.68 -6.81 3.63
N LEU A 4 -20.84 -5.85 4.55
CA LEU A 4 -19.72 -5.14 5.17
C LEU A 4 -18.99 -5.99 6.19
N ASP A 5 -19.69 -6.89 6.88
CA ASP A 5 -19.09 -7.85 7.79
C ASP A 5 -18.20 -8.82 7.01
N TYR A 6 -18.68 -9.31 5.87
CA TYR A 6 -17.88 -10.11 4.95
C TYR A 6 -16.66 -9.37 4.39
N PHE A 7 -16.81 -8.09 4.01
CA PHE A 7 -15.69 -7.25 3.60
C PHE A 7 -14.63 -7.12 4.70
N LYS A 8 -15.05 -6.90 5.94
CA LYS A 8 -14.15 -6.85 7.11
C LYS A 8 -13.47 -8.19 7.35
N GLU A 9 -14.18 -9.30 7.26
CA GLU A 9 -13.62 -10.64 7.41
C GLU A 9 -12.51 -10.91 6.36
N LEU A 10 -12.75 -10.52 5.11
CA LEU A 10 -11.78 -10.67 4.03
C LEU A 10 -10.53 -9.79 4.18
N THR A 11 -10.72 -8.54 4.60
CA THR A 11 -9.69 -7.49 4.47
C THR A 11 -9.13 -7.01 5.80
N GLY A 12 -9.82 -7.31 6.91
CA GLY A 12 -9.58 -6.70 8.22
C GLY A 12 -10.07 -5.26 8.33
N ILE A 13 -10.49 -4.63 7.21
CA ILE A 13 -10.85 -3.21 7.15
C ILE A 13 -12.27 -3.00 7.67
N THR A 14 -12.41 -2.13 8.66
CA THR A 14 -13.71 -1.60 9.12
C THR A 14 -13.97 -0.26 8.42
N LEU A 15 -15.07 -0.20 7.68
CA LEU A 15 -15.49 1.04 7.01
C LEU A 15 -16.27 1.92 8.00
N HIS A 16 -15.63 3.00 8.47
CA HIS A 16 -16.26 3.99 9.35
C HIS A 16 -17.12 4.98 8.55
N ILE A 17 -18.19 4.48 7.92
CA ILE A 17 -19.14 5.26 7.11
C ILE A 17 -20.56 5.09 7.62
N LYS A 18 -21.40 6.13 7.41
CA LYS A 18 -22.82 6.06 7.79
C LYS A 18 -23.52 4.92 7.03
N PRO A 19 -24.49 4.21 7.64
CA PRO A 19 -25.21 3.11 6.98
C PRO A 19 -25.83 3.48 5.63
N SER A 20 -26.37 4.70 5.49
CA SER A 20 -26.90 5.21 4.23
C SER A 20 -25.83 5.35 3.13
N VAL A 21 -24.63 5.80 3.49
CA VAL A 21 -23.49 5.92 2.55
C VAL A 21 -23.01 4.53 2.13
N ALA A 22 -22.93 3.60 3.08
CA ALA A 22 -22.58 2.21 2.79
C ALA A 22 -23.57 1.57 1.83
N HIS A 23 -24.87 1.74 2.12
CA HIS A 23 -25.95 1.23 1.25
C HIS A 23 -25.83 1.77 -0.17
N ASN A 24 -25.64 3.09 -0.32
CA ASN A 24 -25.50 3.73 -1.62
C ASN A 24 -24.24 3.25 -2.38
N LYS A 25 -23.09 3.15 -1.70
CA LYS A 25 -21.88 2.59 -2.31
C LYS A 25 -22.07 1.17 -2.82
N ILE A 26 -22.72 0.32 -2.03
CA ILE A 26 -23.01 -1.07 -2.43
C ILE A 26 -23.95 -1.08 -3.64
N GLN A 27 -25.01 -0.24 -3.65
CA GLN A 27 -25.92 -0.16 -4.79
C GLN A 27 -25.22 0.28 -6.07
N ILE A 28 -24.40 1.35 -6.00
CA ILE A 28 -23.62 1.83 -7.15
C ILE A 28 -22.66 0.73 -7.68
N PHE A 29 -22.04 -0.03 -6.78
CA PHE A 29 -21.22 -1.16 -7.20
C PHE A 29 -22.03 -2.24 -7.93
N CYS A 30 -23.19 -2.61 -7.37
CA CYS A 30 -24.10 -3.60 -7.96
C CYS A 30 -24.55 -3.18 -9.37
N ASP A 31 -24.96 -1.92 -9.53
CA ASP A 31 -25.37 -1.35 -10.83
C ASP A 31 -24.21 -1.41 -11.86
N LYS A 32 -23.00 -1.06 -11.41
CA LYS A 32 -21.79 -1.06 -12.24
C LYS A 32 -21.41 -2.46 -12.75
N VAL A 33 -21.65 -3.51 -11.96
CA VAL A 33 -21.30 -4.88 -12.31
C VAL A 33 -22.48 -5.71 -12.81
N GLY A 34 -23.70 -5.15 -12.85
CA GLY A 34 -24.90 -5.80 -13.35
C GLY A 34 -25.43 -6.91 -12.41
N ILE A 35 -25.27 -6.77 -11.08
CA ILE A 35 -25.66 -7.77 -10.09
C ILE A 35 -26.77 -7.19 -9.20
N LYS A 36 -27.82 -7.97 -8.92
CA LYS A 36 -28.82 -7.59 -7.93
C LYS A 36 -28.19 -7.57 -6.54
N LYS A 37 -28.57 -6.58 -5.73
CA LYS A 37 -28.00 -6.40 -4.38
C LYS A 37 -28.20 -7.62 -3.48
N ASP A 38 -29.35 -8.27 -3.57
CA ASP A 38 -29.67 -9.45 -2.77
C ASP A 38 -28.81 -10.66 -3.11
N ASP A 39 -28.31 -10.73 -4.36
CA ASP A 39 -27.41 -11.77 -4.84
C ASP A 39 -25.93 -11.48 -4.57
N LEU A 40 -25.58 -10.21 -4.23
CA LEU A 40 -24.20 -9.76 -4.15
C LEU A 40 -23.36 -10.63 -3.23
N LEU A 41 -23.84 -10.95 -2.02
CA LEU A 41 -23.07 -11.73 -1.06
C LEU A 41 -22.72 -13.12 -1.61
N ASN A 42 -23.67 -13.80 -2.25
CA ASN A 42 -23.45 -15.10 -2.88
C ASN A 42 -22.44 -15.01 -4.03
N VAL A 43 -22.52 -13.94 -4.83
CA VAL A 43 -21.58 -13.69 -5.92
C VAL A 43 -20.17 -13.39 -5.37
N LEU A 44 -20.06 -12.62 -4.28
CA LEU A 44 -18.74 -12.35 -3.66
C LEU A 44 -18.10 -13.63 -3.11
N HIS A 45 -18.87 -14.59 -2.62
CA HIS A 45 -18.34 -15.91 -2.21
C HIS A 45 -17.88 -16.77 -3.39
N SER A 46 -18.65 -16.80 -4.47
CA SER A 46 -18.44 -17.72 -5.60
C SER A 46 -17.56 -17.17 -6.72
N ASN A 47 -17.43 -15.84 -6.85
CA ASN A 47 -16.70 -15.20 -7.95
C ASN A 47 -15.51 -14.36 -7.46
N PRO A 48 -14.27 -14.91 -7.51
CA PRO A 48 -13.06 -14.19 -7.08
C PRO A 48 -12.82 -12.86 -7.81
N SER A 49 -13.17 -12.78 -9.10
CA SER A 49 -13.00 -11.54 -9.89
C SER A 49 -13.91 -10.41 -9.41
N ILE A 50 -15.19 -10.71 -9.17
CA ILE A 50 -16.14 -9.71 -8.62
C ILE A 50 -15.76 -9.34 -7.20
N ARG A 51 -15.34 -10.30 -6.38
CA ARG A 51 -14.84 -10.06 -5.03
C ARG A 51 -13.65 -9.09 -5.03
N GLN A 52 -12.66 -9.29 -5.92
CA GLN A 52 -11.53 -8.37 -6.03
C GLN A 52 -11.96 -6.97 -6.47
N LYS A 53 -12.84 -6.86 -7.46
CA LYS A 53 -13.41 -5.56 -7.88
C LYS A 53 -14.14 -4.85 -6.72
N PHE A 54 -14.81 -5.60 -5.85
CA PHE A 54 -15.48 -5.05 -4.69
C PHE A 54 -14.47 -4.52 -3.64
N ILE A 55 -13.39 -5.25 -3.39
CA ILE A 55 -12.28 -4.80 -2.54
C ILE A 55 -11.67 -3.52 -3.13
N ASP A 56 -11.34 -3.51 -4.41
CA ASP A 56 -10.76 -2.36 -5.11
C ASP A 56 -11.65 -1.11 -5.02
N TYR A 57 -12.96 -1.31 -5.11
CA TYR A 57 -13.94 -0.24 -5.06
C TYR A 57 -14.12 0.37 -3.65
N LEU A 58 -14.05 -0.46 -2.59
CA LEU A 58 -14.31 0.01 -1.22
C LEU A 58 -13.07 0.54 -0.49
N THR A 59 -11.87 0.16 -0.92
CA THR A 59 -10.63 0.60 -0.27
C THR A 59 -10.33 2.07 -0.55
N THR A 60 -9.82 2.76 0.47
CA THR A 60 -9.38 4.16 0.37
C THR A 60 -7.87 4.19 0.13
N ASN A 61 -7.43 4.95 -0.89
CA ASN A 61 -6.05 4.88 -1.39
C ASN A 61 -5.39 6.28 -1.47
N GLU A 62 -5.49 7.08 -0.37
CA GLU A 62 -4.84 8.39 -0.33
C GLU A 62 -3.35 8.25 -0.03
N THR A 63 -2.52 8.64 -0.99
CA THR A 63 -1.07 8.60 -0.90
C THR A 63 -0.46 9.70 -1.78
N PHE A 64 0.77 10.10 -1.49
CA PHE A 64 1.56 11.07 -2.26
C PHE A 64 3.05 10.90 -1.97
N PHE A 65 3.90 11.36 -2.89
CA PHE A 65 5.35 11.28 -2.74
C PHE A 65 5.84 12.03 -1.51
N PHE A 66 6.82 11.45 -0.79
CA PHE A 66 7.46 12.00 0.41
C PHE A 66 6.50 12.35 1.55
N ARG A 67 5.37 11.60 1.66
CA ARG A 67 4.51 11.66 2.84
C ARG A 67 5.30 11.23 4.07
N GLU A 68 5.24 12.04 5.15
CA GLU A 68 5.98 11.77 6.41
C GLU A 68 7.47 11.46 6.17
N PHE A 69 8.14 12.28 5.35
CA PHE A 69 9.50 12.06 4.87
C PHE A 69 10.55 11.90 5.98
N HIS A 70 10.29 12.43 7.17
CA HIS A 70 11.16 12.26 8.33
C HIS A 70 11.43 10.79 8.67
N GLN A 71 10.46 9.88 8.47
CA GLN A 71 10.65 8.45 8.72
C GLN A 71 11.58 7.79 7.68
N ILE A 72 11.52 8.24 6.42
CA ILE A 72 12.47 7.79 5.39
C ILE A 72 13.89 8.27 5.74
N LYS A 73 14.04 9.51 6.20
CA LYS A 73 15.35 10.03 6.69
C LYS A 73 15.85 9.25 7.90
N GLU A 74 14.98 8.91 8.84
CA GLU A 74 15.32 8.06 9.98
C GLU A 74 15.81 6.69 9.52
N MET A 75 15.11 6.03 8.60
CA MET A 75 15.57 4.78 8.01
C MET A 75 16.96 4.92 7.41
N ILE A 76 17.20 5.97 6.60
CA ILE A 76 18.51 6.20 5.97
C ILE A 76 19.62 6.34 7.01
N SER A 77 19.38 7.00 8.15
CA SER A 77 20.37 7.15 9.22
C SER A 77 20.72 5.83 9.92
N LEU A 78 19.89 4.80 9.78
CA LEU A 78 20.09 3.47 10.38
C LEU A 78 20.73 2.46 9.41
N ILE A 79 20.87 2.80 8.13
CA ILE A 79 21.39 1.88 7.11
C ILE A 79 22.90 1.69 7.27
N ASP A 80 23.31 0.44 7.35
CA ASP A 80 24.69 0.03 7.11
C ASP A 80 24.94 -0.05 5.59
N LYS A 81 25.59 0.97 5.03
CA LYS A 81 25.83 1.09 3.58
C LYS A 81 26.71 -0.04 3.00
N THR A 82 27.27 -0.91 3.83
CA THR A 82 28.05 -2.08 3.38
C THR A 82 27.20 -3.31 3.09
N LYS A 83 25.94 -3.32 3.53
CA LYS A 83 25.01 -4.45 3.44
C LYS A 83 23.92 -4.24 2.39
N HIS A 84 23.36 -5.35 1.91
CA HIS A 84 22.12 -5.33 1.14
C HIS A 84 20.94 -5.10 2.07
N ILE A 85 20.00 -4.25 1.65
CA ILE A 85 18.84 -3.85 2.44
C ILE A 85 17.55 -4.24 1.72
N ASP A 86 16.72 -5.06 2.39
CA ASP A 86 15.38 -5.44 1.94
C ASP A 86 14.32 -4.58 2.66
N ILE A 87 13.44 -3.94 1.90
CA ILE A 87 12.44 -3.01 2.40
C ILE A 87 11.04 -3.45 1.96
N LEU A 88 10.07 -3.41 2.88
CA LEU A 88 8.65 -3.63 2.60
C LEU A 88 7.87 -2.31 2.74
N SER A 89 7.05 -1.99 1.74
CA SER A 89 6.04 -0.92 1.80
C SER A 89 4.64 -1.56 1.71
N LEU A 90 3.84 -1.39 2.76
CA LEU A 90 2.53 -2.01 2.96
C LEU A 90 1.59 -1.07 3.76
N PRO A 91 0.43 -0.67 3.23
CA PRO A 91 -0.03 -0.82 1.86
C PRO A 91 0.72 0.12 0.92
N SER A 92 1.13 -0.37 -0.24
CA SER A 92 1.92 0.43 -1.18
C SER A 92 1.06 1.39 -2.03
N SER A 93 -0.24 1.20 -2.05
CA SER A 93 -1.18 1.95 -2.89
C SER A 93 -0.66 2.09 -4.32
N SER A 94 -0.72 3.28 -4.91
CA SER A 94 -0.21 3.56 -6.26
C SER A 94 1.31 3.77 -6.34
N GLY A 95 2.06 3.36 -5.30
CA GLY A 95 3.52 3.20 -5.32
C GLY A 95 4.32 4.42 -4.86
N GLU A 96 3.68 5.54 -4.50
CA GLU A 96 4.36 6.79 -4.15
C GLU A 96 5.30 6.62 -2.95
N GLU A 97 4.93 5.83 -1.93
CA GLU A 97 5.79 5.56 -0.77
C GLU A 97 7.02 4.74 -1.19
N ALA A 98 6.83 3.61 -1.85
CA ALA A 98 7.92 2.74 -2.27
C ALA A 98 8.91 3.48 -3.19
N TYR A 99 8.40 4.28 -4.11
CA TYR A 99 9.26 5.09 -4.98
C TYR A 99 9.93 6.27 -4.26
N SER A 100 9.28 6.86 -3.25
CA SER A 100 9.92 7.89 -2.43
C SER A 100 11.11 7.33 -1.66
N ILE A 101 10.99 6.11 -1.14
CA ILE A 101 12.09 5.39 -0.48
C ILE A 101 13.21 5.12 -1.49
N ALA A 102 12.88 4.59 -2.67
CA ALA A 102 13.88 4.32 -3.71
C ALA A 102 14.63 5.58 -4.14
N ILE A 103 13.91 6.68 -4.40
CA ILE A 103 14.51 7.96 -4.78
C ILE A 103 15.40 8.52 -3.67
N ALA A 104 14.96 8.46 -2.41
CA ALA A 104 15.74 8.96 -1.28
C ALA A 104 17.06 8.17 -1.11
N LEU A 105 17.04 6.85 -1.31
CA LEU A 105 18.24 6.02 -1.26
C LEU A 105 19.18 6.31 -2.44
N LEU A 106 18.65 6.54 -3.62
CA LEU A 106 19.44 6.92 -4.80
C LEU A 106 20.10 8.29 -4.63
N GLU A 107 19.45 9.25 -3.98
CA GLU A 107 20.05 10.56 -3.65
C GLU A 107 21.20 10.43 -2.63
N GLU A 108 21.19 9.40 -1.79
CA GLU A 108 22.29 9.03 -0.89
C GLU A 108 23.38 8.17 -1.57
N ASN A 109 23.34 8.02 -2.90
CA ASN A 109 24.23 7.17 -3.68
C ASN A 109 24.24 5.71 -3.21
N PHE A 110 23.14 5.23 -2.63
CA PHE A 110 23.00 3.85 -2.19
C PHE A 110 22.15 3.07 -3.20
N THR A 111 22.69 1.97 -3.72
CA THR A 111 22.06 1.16 -4.78
C THR A 111 21.94 -0.33 -4.40
N ASN A 112 22.45 -0.72 -3.22
CA ASN A 112 22.40 -2.13 -2.79
C ASN A 112 21.14 -2.41 -1.97
N PHE A 113 19.97 -2.19 -2.56
CA PHE A 113 18.68 -2.40 -1.89
C PHE A 113 17.62 -2.96 -2.84
N LYS A 114 16.57 -3.52 -2.24
CA LYS A 114 15.36 -3.94 -2.93
C LYS A 114 14.13 -3.54 -2.12
N ILE A 115 13.08 -3.11 -2.81
CA ILE A 115 11.80 -2.74 -2.19
C ILE A 115 10.71 -3.66 -2.73
N VAL A 116 9.92 -4.22 -1.84
CA VAL A 116 8.68 -4.92 -2.17
C VAL A 116 7.51 -4.06 -1.72
N GLY A 117 6.68 -3.62 -2.67
CA GLY A 117 5.42 -2.95 -2.39
C GLY A 117 4.28 -3.95 -2.47
N ILE A 118 3.43 -4.03 -1.45
CA ILE A 118 2.23 -4.85 -1.51
C ILE A 118 0.97 -4.04 -1.20
N ASP A 119 -0.12 -4.39 -1.85
CA ASP A 119 -1.44 -3.82 -1.61
C ASP A 119 -2.52 -4.85 -1.92
N ILE A 120 -3.63 -4.80 -1.19
CA ILE A 120 -4.78 -5.64 -1.45
C ILE A 120 -5.55 -5.20 -2.71
N ASN A 121 -5.42 -3.91 -3.08
CA ASN A 121 -6.10 -3.29 -4.20
C ASN A 121 -5.32 -3.49 -5.50
N ASN A 122 -5.89 -4.29 -6.41
CA ASN A 122 -5.25 -4.63 -7.68
C ASN A 122 -5.12 -3.42 -8.63
N GLU A 123 -6.10 -2.50 -8.63
CA GLU A 123 -6.01 -1.27 -9.44
C GLU A 123 -4.85 -0.37 -9.01
N MET A 124 -4.57 -0.32 -7.70
CA MET A 124 -3.44 0.45 -7.15
C MET A 124 -2.11 -0.19 -7.56
N ILE A 125 -1.97 -1.50 -7.47
CA ILE A 125 -0.77 -2.22 -7.94
C ILE A 125 -0.53 -1.97 -9.44
N PHE A 126 -1.59 -1.96 -10.25
CA PHE A 126 -1.45 -1.64 -11.67
C PHE A 126 -0.97 -0.20 -11.91
N LYS A 127 -1.50 0.79 -11.16
CA LYS A 127 -1.05 2.19 -11.22
C LYS A 127 0.39 2.33 -10.76
N ALA A 128 0.78 1.66 -9.67
CA ALA A 128 2.14 1.64 -9.16
C ALA A 128 3.15 1.15 -10.21
N LYS A 129 2.85 0.01 -10.86
CA LYS A 129 3.68 -0.54 -11.94
C LYS A 129 3.80 0.40 -13.14
N LYS A 130 2.73 1.13 -13.50
CA LYS A 130 2.78 2.14 -14.56
C LYS A 130 3.68 3.31 -14.19
N GLY A 131 3.62 3.78 -12.96
CA GLY A 131 4.41 4.92 -12.47
C GLY A 131 4.04 6.22 -13.17
N ILE A 132 2.75 6.48 -13.37
CA ILE A 132 2.22 7.70 -14.01
C ILE A 132 1.36 8.45 -13.00
N TYR A 133 1.72 9.70 -12.72
CA TYR A 133 1.16 10.48 -11.63
C TYR A 133 0.62 11.84 -12.07
N THR A 134 -0.31 12.38 -11.29
CA THR A 134 -0.79 13.76 -11.41
C THR A 134 0.07 14.70 -10.56
N LYS A 135 0.03 15.99 -10.84
CA LYS A 135 0.74 17.04 -10.07
C LYS A 135 0.45 16.97 -8.56
N ASN A 136 -0.80 16.66 -8.17
CA ASN A 136 -1.18 16.57 -6.77
C ASN A 136 -0.45 15.46 -6.01
N LYS A 137 -0.07 14.37 -6.69
CA LYS A 137 0.73 13.29 -6.08
C LYS A 137 2.16 13.71 -5.76
N LEU A 138 2.66 14.74 -6.43
CA LEU A 138 4.00 15.31 -6.25
C LEU A 138 4.02 16.56 -5.34
N ARG A 139 2.94 16.87 -4.60
CA ARG A 139 2.84 18.10 -3.79
C ARG A 139 3.96 18.30 -2.76
N ASN A 140 4.55 17.21 -2.26
CA ASN A 140 5.71 17.23 -1.35
C ASN A 140 7.02 16.82 -2.03
N PHE A 141 7.00 16.60 -3.35
CA PHE A 141 8.20 16.20 -4.08
C PHE A 141 9.14 17.39 -4.26
N PRO A 142 10.46 17.24 -3.97
CA PRO A 142 11.42 18.32 -4.15
C PRO A 142 11.46 18.79 -5.61
N PRO A 143 11.21 20.09 -5.92
CA PRO A 143 11.08 20.56 -7.30
C PRO A 143 12.34 20.29 -8.15
N HIS A 144 13.53 20.41 -7.57
CA HIS A 144 14.81 20.20 -8.25
C HIS A 144 15.06 18.74 -8.68
N LEU A 145 14.32 17.77 -8.08
CA LEU A 145 14.43 16.36 -8.43
C LEU A 145 13.41 15.92 -9.50
N ILE A 146 12.46 16.79 -9.86
CA ILE A 146 11.41 16.41 -10.82
C ILE A 146 12.03 16.04 -12.18
N SER A 147 12.88 16.88 -12.73
CA SER A 147 13.53 16.62 -14.02
C SER A 147 14.48 15.43 -14.02
N LYS A 148 15.01 15.06 -12.85
CA LYS A 148 15.89 13.90 -12.68
C LYS A 148 15.11 12.59 -12.69
N TYR A 149 13.92 12.56 -12.08
CA TYR A 149 13.18 11.31 -11.84
C TYR A 149 11.91 11.19 -12.67
N PHE A 150 11.43 12.26 -13.30
CA PHE A 150 10.22 12.23 -14.11
C PHE A 150 10.43 12.88 -15.47
N SER A 151 9.87 12.26 -16.51
CA SER A 151 9.51 12.94 -17.74
C SER A 151 8.10 13.54 -17.57
N VAL A 152 7.91 14.77 -18.11
CA VAL A 152 6.66 15.51 -17.93
C VAL A 152 6.01 15.73 -19.30
N ASP A 153 4.85 15.08 -19.47
CA ASP A 153 3.95 15.28 -20.61
C ASP A 153 2.52 15.14 -20.09
N ASN A 154 1.80 16.27 -19.88
CA ASN A 154 0.48 16.33 -19.23
C ASN A 154 0.38 15.61 -17.88
N LYS A 155 1.21 14.60 -17.64
CA LYS A 155 1.38 13.81 -16.40
C LYS A 155 2.87 13.64 -16.12
N TYR A 156 3.17 13.21 -14.92
CA TYR A 156 4.52 12.90 -14.45
C TYR A 156 4.76 11.40 -14.61
N ILE A 157 5.66 11.03 -15.50
CA ILE A 157 6.00 9.63 -15.78
C ILE A 157 7.33 9.33 -15.09
N LEU A 158 7.31 8.44 -14.10
CA LEU A 158 8.51 8.07 -13.36
C LEU A 158 9.50 7.31 -14.26
N ASN A 159 10.78 7.70 -14.21
CA ASN A 159 11.85 7.08 -14.97
C ASN A 159 12.13 5.63 -14.52
N ASN A 160 12.84 4.87 -15.34
CA ASN A 160 13.10 3.46 -15.05
C ASN A 160 14.06 3.23 -13.88
N GLN A 161 14.94 4.19 -13.57
CA GLN A 161 15.94 4.01 -12.51
C GLN A 161 15.29 3.68 -11.14
N PRO A 162 14.39 4.48 -10.53
CA PRO A 162 13.77 4.07 -9.27
C PRO A 162 12.86 2.83 -9.43
N LYS A 163 12.26 2.62 -10.60
CA LYS A 163 11.41 1.43 -10.86
C LYS A 163 12.19 0.12 -10.78
N SER A 164 13.46 0.12 -11.17
CA SER A 164 14.27 -1.11 -11.18
C SER A 164 14.54 -1.70 -9.79
N PHE A 165 14.39 -0.90 -8.73
CA PHE A 165 14.57 -1.32 -7.34
C PHE A 165 13.28 -1.76 -6.65
N VAL A 166 12.11 -1.58 -7.29
CA VAL A 166 10.80 -1.79 -6.66
C VAL A 166 10.02 -2.88 -7.40
N THR A 167 9.53 -3.85 -6.65
CA THR A 167 8.60 -4.87 -7.16
C THR A 167 7.26 -4.74 -6.47
N PHE A 168 6.15 -4.74 -7.22
CA PHE A 168 4.81 -4.68 -6.68
C PHE A 168 4.06 -6.00 -6.83
N LYS A 169 3.39 -6.43 -5.74
CA LYS A 169 2.54 -7.63 -5.69
C LYS A 169 1.17 -7.28 -5.11
N GLN A 170 0.11 -7.78 -5.73
CA GLN A 170 -1.21 -7.77 -5.12
C GLN A 170 -1.24 -8.89 -4.07
N LEU A 171 -1.48 -8.52 -2.80
CA LEU A 171 -1.50 -9.46 -1.69
C LEU A 171 -2.24 -8.87 -0.51
N ASN A 172 -3.01 -9.71 0.19
CA ASN A 172 -3.61 -9.34 1.46
C ASN A 172 -2.63 -9.64 2.61
N LEU A 173 -2.51 -8.69 3.54
CA LEU A 173 -1.67 -8.87 4.75
C LEU A 173 -2.03 -10.14 5.55
N PHE A 174 -3.31 -10.52 5.53
CA PHE A 174 -3.82 -11.66 6.31
C PHE A 174 -3.76 -13.00 5.58
N ASP A 175 -3.32 -13.03 4.32
CA ASP A 175 -3.11 -14.27 3.59
C ASP A 175 -1.82 -14.97 4.02
N ASN A 176 -1.83 -16.30 4.07
CA ASN A 176 -0.63 -17.08 4.39
C ASN A 176 0.51 -16.84 3.38
N ALA A 177 0.20 -16.46 2.15
CA ALA A 177 1.18 -16.11 1.13
C ALA A 177 2.07 -14.91 1.53
N ILE A 178 1.69 -14.12 2.55
CA ILE A 178 2.50 -13.02 3.07
C ILE A 178 3.88 -13.49 3.55
N TYR A 179 3.97 -14.70 4.09
CA TYR A 179 5.23 -15.24 4.60
C TYR A 179 6.20 -15.69 3.49
N SER A 180 5.73 -15.78 2.25
CA SER A 180 6.56 -16.15 1.09
C SER A 180 7.23 -14.97 0.39
N ILE A 181 6.92 -13.72 0.78
CA ILE A 181 7.49 -12.54 0.11
C ILE A 181 8.93 -12.21 0.57
N GLY A 182 9.39 -12.82 1.65
CA GLY A 182 10.72 -12.64 2.21
C GLY A 182 10.72 -12.06 3.63
N LYS A 183 11.90 -11.65 4.06
CA LYS A 183 12.17 -10.97 5.32
C LYS A 183 12.78 -9.61 5.04
N PHE A 184 12.55 -8.63 5.92
CA PHE A 184 12.85 -7.24 5.64
C PHE A 184 13.65 -6.60 6.78
N ASP A 185 14.61 -5.78 6.42
CA ASP A 185 15.38 -4.94 7.35
C ASP A 185 14.49 -3.76 7.82
N PHE A 186 13.69 -3.21 6.90
CA PHE A 186 12.74 -2.13 7.20
C PHE A 186 11.35 -2.42 6.63
N ILE A 187 10.33 -2.15 7.44
CA ILE A 187 8.93 -2.32 7.06
C ILE A 187 8.20 -0.99 7.25
N PHE A 188 7.68 -0.42 6.19
CA PHE A 188 6.78 0.72 6.23
C PHE A 188 5.34 0.21 6.18
N CYS A 189 4.64 0.27 7.33
CA CYS A 189 3.23 -0.09 7.44
C CYS A 189 2.45 1.14 7.91
N ARG A 190 2.11 2.03 6.96
CA ARG A 190 1.63 3.36 7.26
C ARG A 190 0.21 3.60 6.78
N ASN A 191 -0.58 4.27 7.63
CA ASN A 191 -1.97 4.66 7.35
C ASN A 191 -2.91 3.49 7.03
N LEU A 192 -2.63 2.32 7.62
CA LEU A 192 -3.44 1.11 7.51
C LEU A 192 -4.19 0.80 8.80
N PHE A 193 -3.53 0.95 9.94
CA PHE A 193 -4.06 0.55 11.25
C PHE A 193 -5.28 1.39 11.67
N ILE A 194 -5.45 2.59 11.12
CA ILE A 194 -6.65 3.43 11.33
C ILE A 194 -7.94 2.74 10.89
N TYR A 195 -7.87 1.74 10.02
CA TYR A 195 -9.03 0.98 9.53
C TYR A 195 -9.29 -0.30 10.30
N PHE A 196 -8.39 -0.69 11.22
CA PHE A 196 -8.47 -1.94 11.96
C PHE A 196 -9.04 -1.74 13.36
N ASP A 197 -9.84 -2.69 13.82
CA ASP A 197 -10.19 -2.79 15.23
C ASP A 197 -8.99 -3.34 16.05
N LYS A 198 -9.13 -3.36 17.37
CA LYS A 198 -8.06 -3.75 18.31
C LYS A 198 -7.53 -5.16 18.05
N GLU A 199 -8.41 -6.11 17.77
CA GLU A 199 -8.03 -7.51 17.53
C GLU A 199 -7.25 -7.62 16.21
N THR A 200 -7.76 -7.02 15.15
CA THR A 200 -7.12 -7.00 13.83
C THR A 200 -5.77 -6.28 13.86
N LYS A 201 -5.65 -5.18 14.64
CA LYS A 201 -4.37 -4.49 14.88
C LYS A 201 -3.33 -5.43 15.50
N ASN A 202 -3.71 -6.19 16.52
CA ASN A 202 -2.79 -7.13 17.18
C ASN A 202 -2.37 -8.25 16.21
N LYS A 203 -3.32 -8.80 15.44
CA LYS A 203 -3.02 -9.81 14.41
C LYS A 203 -2.05 -9.26 13.35
N ALA A 204 -2.30 -8.06 12.85
CA ALA A 204 -1.44 -7.39 11.87
C ALA A 204 -0.02 -7.16 12.42
N LYS A 205 0.11 -6.65 13.67
CA LYS A 205 1.42 -6.49 14.33
C LYS A 205 2.19 -7.80 14.40
N ASN A 206 1.55 -8.87 14.83
CA ASN A 206 2.18 -10.18 14.93
C ASN A 206 2.67 -10.69 13.56
N ILE A 207 1.95 -10.39 12.48
CA ILE A 207 2.38 -10.73 11.13
C ILE A 207 3.61 -9.90 10.74
N LEU A 208 3.58 -8.57 10.96
CA LEU A 208 4.70 -7.68 10.63
C LEU A 208 5.97 -8.05 11.41
N GLU A 209 5.87 -8.39 12.70
CA GLU A 209 7.01 -8.87 13.49
C GLU A 209 7.62 -10.14 12.88
N LYS A 210 6.78 -11.05 12.39
CA LYS A 210 7.26 -12.27 11.70
C LYS A 210 7.92 -11.98 10.35
N LEU A 211 7.69 -10.83 9.74
CA LEU A 211 8.33 -10.43 8.48
C LEU A 211 9.67 -9.72 8.69
N LYS A 212 10.04 -9.38 9.90
CA LYS A 212 11.35 -8.84 10.23
C LYS A 212 12.45 -9.88 9.94
N LYS A 213 13.58 -9.40 9.47
CA LYS A 213 14.76 -10.22 9.16
C LYS A 213 15.45 -10.66 10.45
N ASP A 214 15.57 -9.73 11.40
CA ASP A 214 16.19 -9.93 12.71
C ASP A 214 15.69 -8.90 13.73
N ASN A 215 16.29 -8.88 14.93
CA ASN A 215 15.93 -7.96 16.01
C ASN A 215 16.29 -6.49 15.73
N ASN A 216 17.19 -6.22 14.79
CA ASN A 216 17.57 -4.85 14.38
C ASN A 216 16.61 -4.28 13.33
N SER A 217 15.80 -5.14 12.72
CA SER A 217 14.81 -4.73 11.74
C SER A 217 13.74 -3.82 12.36
N LYS A 218 13.34 -2.77 11.66
CA LYS A 218 12.44 -1.75 12.17
C LYS A 218 11.13 -1.68 11.39
N ILE A 219 10.03 -1.45 12.12
CA ILE A 219 8.71 -1.19 11.53
C ILE A 219 8.36 0.29 11.75
N PHE A 220 8.02 1.00 10.67
CA PHE A 220 7.54 2.38 10.68
C PHE A 220 6.03 2.39 10.50
N PHE A 221 5.32 2.97 11.47
CA PHE A 221 3.88 3.20 11.41
C PHE A 221 3.60 4.66 11.07
N GLY A 222 2.49 4.95 10.38
CA GLY A 222 2.08 6.31 10.09
C GLY A 222 1.67 7.06 11.36
N HIS A 223 1.75 8.38 11.33
CA HIS A 223 1.37 9.21 12.49
C HIS A 223 -0.07 8.94 12.95
N ALA A 224 -0.99 8.72 12.01
CA ALA A 224 -2.39 8.41 12.32
C ALA A 224 -2.62 6.96 12.83
N ASP A 225 -1.62 6.08 12.72
CA ASP A 225 -1.69 4.68 13.19
C ASP A 225 -1.28 4.53 14.67
N LEU A 226 -0.74 5.60 15.29
CA LEU A 226 -0.31 5.61 16.69
C LEU A 226 -1.52 5.37 17.59
N PHE A 227 -1.35 4.55 18.58
CA PHE A 227 -2.35 3.95 19.48
C PHE A 227 -2.60 4.79 20.72
#